data_bec8dcbcf509fa9e48c74e1b0fb185e0
#
_entry.id   bec8dcbcf509fa9e48c74e1b0fb185e0
#
_cell.length_a   1.000
_cell.length_b   1.000
_cell.length_c   1.000
_cell.angle_alpha   90.00
_cell.angle_beta   90.00
_cell.angle_gamma   90.00
#
_symmetry.space_group_name_H-M   'P 1'
#
loop_
_entity.id
_entity.type
_entity.pdbx_description
1 polymer ?
#
loop_
_entity_poly.entity_id
_entity_poly.type
_entity_poly.pdbx_seq_one_letter_code
_entity_poly.pdbx_strand_id
1 'polypeptide(L)'
;MLKVPAYLTAFMILLGLASCHKSRVVNTSFYYWKTVYETNATEKRYFDTLHCKKLYIRIMDVNNGDNGAVPVSPVIFNGTLPDSVELVPVVFIVNDVLKHQTHQQIKGLAGKIVYYVNGRIRPSGRASYKELQLDCDWTQTTRDNYFYLLNCIKTNISLKNKRISATLRLHQLKNQKSSGIPPVNKVMLMCYNMGNLRKYGNQNSVLEQSELEKYVGKNLSNYPMPVDVGLPIFSWAVVFRQKQYAGISKRLHQEDFSDHQIFKANGGNLYTLQKHLPRYGLLRGDEVRWEQLSAGQLLSAANYIQKYISSDTVNIIYFHLDEPTLKHYTYEDLEKTTAVFR
;
A
#
# COMPACT_ATOMS: atom_id res chain seq x y z
N MET A 1 33.36 -45.07 -36.96
CA MET A 1 32.92 -44.40 -35.70
C MET A 1 33.62 -43.06 -35.59
N LEU A 2 32.93 -41.95 -35.94
CA LEU A 2 33.52 -40.62 -35.84
C LEU A 2 33.54 -40.21 -34.34
N LYS A 3 34.73 -39.95 -33.80
CA LYS A 3 34.90 -39.38 -32.45
C LYS A 3 34.56 -37.90 -32.54
N VAL A 4 33.41 -37.50 -31.99
CA VAL A 4 33.07 -36.09 -31.81
C VAL A 4 34.05 -35.51 -30.79
N PRO A 5 34.76 -34.41 -31.12
CA PRO A 5 35.75 -33.83 -30.21
C PRO A 5 35.08 -33.26 -28.97
N ALA A 6 35.65 -33.54 -27.81
CA ALA A 6 35.14 -33.13 -26.48
C ALA A 6 34.88 -31.62 -26.34
N TYR A 7 35.49 -30.80 -27.16
CA TYR A 7 35.32 -29.34 -27.22
C TYR A 7 33.93 -28.90 -27.77
N LEU A 8 33.29 -29.69 -28.65
CA LEU A 8 31.94 -29.39 -29.15
C LEU A 8 30.86 -29.63 -28.07
N THR A 9 31.05 -30.66 -27.27
CA THR A 9 30.12 -30.94 -26.15
C THR A 9 30.23 -29.91 -25.01
N ALA A 10 31.44 -29.40 -24.71
CA ALA A 10 31.66 -28.35 -23.74
C ALA A 10 31.03 -27.01 -24.17
N PHE A 11 31.11 -26.68 -25.50
CA PHE A 11 30.51 -25.47 -26.04
C PHE A 11 28.99 -25.48 -26.07
N MET A 12 28.35 -26.64 -26.29
CA MET A 12 26.90 -26.80 -26.19
C MET A 12 26.39 -26.71 -24.74
N ILE A 13 27.17 -27.12 -23.75
CA ILE A 13 26.80 -27.00 -22.33
C ILE A 13 26.88 -25.54 -21.87
N LEU A 14 27.86 -24.76 -22.39
CA LEU A 14 27.94 -23.31 -22.07
C LEU A 14 26.78 -22.49 -22.69
N LEU A 15 26.23 -22.89 -23.81
CA LEU A 15 25.08 -22.21 -24.43
C LEU A 15 23.75 -22.50 -23.70
N GLY A 16 23.67 -23.59 -22.94
CA GLY A 16 22.48 -23.94 -22.15
C GLY A 16 22.34 -23.15 -20.83
N LEU A 17 23.38 -22.41 -20.42
CA LEU A 17 23.39 -21.59 -19.20
C LEU A 17 23.04 -20.12 -19.45
N ALA A 18 22.78 -19.72 -20.67
CA ALA A 18 22.11 -18.46 -20.97
C ALA A 18 20.62 -18.61 -20.60
N SER A 19 20.34 -18.71 -19.29
CA SER A 19 18.98 -18.58 -18.75
C SER A 19 18.45 -17.25 -19.25
N CYS A 20 17.52 -17.29 -20.20
CA CYS A 20 16.75 -16.14 -20.62
C CYS A 20 15.97 -15.67 -19.37
N HIS A 21 16.54 -14.80 -18.56
CA HIS A 21 15.80 -14.05 -17.58
C HIS A 21 14.84 -13.16 -18.37
N LYS A 22 13.62 -13.64 -18.52
CA LYS A 22 12.53 -12.85 -19.09
C LYS A 22 12.42 -11.57 -18.25
N SER A 23 12.77 -10.43 -18.86
CA SER A 23 12.73 -9.16 -18.16
C SER A 23 11.30 -8.90 -17.68
N ARG A 24 11.13 -8.69 -16.39
CA ARG A 24 9.84 -8.36 -15.79
C ARG A 24 9.43 -6.95 -16.20
N VAL A 25 8.15 -6.78 -16.55
CA VAL A 25 7.57 -5.45 -16.77
C VAL A 25 7.25 -4.83 -15.41
N VAL A 26 7.96 -3.77 -15.07
CA VAL A 26 7.79 -3.04 -13.79
C VAL A 26 7.23 -1.66 -14.06
N ASN A 27 6.14 -1.32 -13.38
CA ASN A 27 5.51 0.00 -13.45
C ASN A 27 5.59 0.68 -12.08
N THR A 28 5.89 1.97 -12.08
CA THR A 28 5.81 2.82 -10.90
C THR A 28 4.43 3.46 -10.81
N SER A 29 3.87 3.52 -9.62
CA SER A 29 2.56 4.12 -9.33
C SER A 29 2.55 4.70 -7.93
N PHE A 30 1.53 5.52 -7.64
CA PHE A 30 1.28 6.04 -6.30
C PHE A 30 -0.14 5.76 -5.86
N TYR A 31 -0.34 5.66 -4.54
CA TYR A 31 -1.61 5.94 -3.92
C TYR A 31 -1.83 7.45 -3.77
N TYR A 32 -3.08 7.86 -3.89
CA TYR A 32 -3.54 9.19 -3.51
C TYR A 32 -4.62 9.02 -2.43
N TRP A 33 -4.24 9.32 -1.17
CA TRP A 33 -5.08 8.99 -0.01
C TRP A 33 -5.73 10.21 0.64
N LYS A 34 -5.60 11.40 0.00
CA LYS A 34 -6.23 12.64 0.45
C LYS A 34 -7.71 12.67 0.09
N THR A 35 -8.50 13.44 0.84
CA THR A 35 -9.95 13.63 0.59
C THR A 35 -10.24 14.65 -0.50
N VAL A 36 -9.28 15.51 -0.84
CA VAL A 36 -9.36 16.45 -1.95
C VAL A 36 -8.28 16.09 -2.96
N TYR A 37 -8.67 15.78 -4.20
CA TYR A 37 -7.72 15.59 -5.29
C TYR A 37 -7.33 16.94 -5.85
N GLU A 38 -6.13 17.34 -5.53
CA GLU A 38 -5.46 18.54 -6.03
C GLU A 38 -3.95 18.28 -5.92
N THR A 39 -3.27 18.22 -7.05
CA THR A 39 -1.82 17.97 -7.08
C THR A 39 -1.08 19.29 -7.18
N ASN A 40 -0.03 19.44 -6.36
CA ASN A 40 0.89 20.58 -6.45
C ASN A 40 2.06 20.29 -7.41
N ALA A 41 2.93 21.28 -7.60
CA ALA A 41 4.07 21.18 -8.53
C ALA A 41 5.06 20.06 -8.14
N THR A 42 5.28 19.82 -6.85
CA THR A 42 6.17 18.77 -6.34
C THR A 42 5.59 17.39 -6.65
N GLU A 43 4.34 17.15 -6.29
CA GLU A 43 3.65 15.86 -6.53
C GLU A 43 3.60 15.54 -8.02
N LYS A 44 3.26 16.54 -8.85
CA LYS A 44 3.25 16.39 -10.31
C LYS A 44 4.63 16.02 -10.84
N ARG A 45 5.70 16.71 -10.40
CA ARG A 45 7.07 16.45 -10.83
C ARG A 45 7.51 15.03 -10.50
N TYR A 46 7.25 14.52 -9.27
CA TYR A 46 7.56 13.13 -8.91
C TYR A 46 6.81 12.14 -9.80
N PHE A 47 5.54 12.38 -10.03
CA PHE A 47 4.71 11.52 -10.85
C PHE A 47 5.22 11.45 -12.30
N ASP A 48 5.56 12.60 -12.88
CA ASP A 48 6.05 12.71 -14.26
C ASP A 48 7.47 12.12 -14.41
N THR A 49 8.40 12.47 -13.49
CA THR A 49 9.81 12.01 -13.54
C THR A 49 9.92 10.50 -13.38
N LEU A 50 9.08 9.88 -12.55
CA LEU A 50 9.03 8.43 -12.38
C LEU A 50 8.17 7.73 -13.45
N HIS A 51 7.74 8.45 -14.47
CA HIS A 51 6.94 7.94 -15.59
C HIS A 51 5.70 7.15 -15.15
N CYS A 52 5.06 7.60 -14.08
CA CYS A 52 3.88 6.95 -13.52
C CYS A 52 2.70 7.04 -14.48
N LYS A 53 2.12 5.89 -14.81
CA LYS A 53 0.97 5.81 -15.71
C LYS A 53 -0.35 5.55 -14.98
N LYS A 54 -0.28 5.22 -13.69
CA LYS A 54 -1.44 4.88 -12.87
C LYS A 54 -1.42 5.66 -11.56
N LEU A 55 -2.60 6.07 -11.14
CA LEU A 55 -2.82 6.66 -9.83
C LEU A 55 -3.98 5.93 -9.14
N TYR A 56 -3.69 5.36 -7.96
CA TYR A 56 -4.64 4.66 -7.12
C TYR A 56 -5.29 5.67 -6.18
N ILE A 57 -6.51 6.12 -6.51
CA ILE A 57 -7.19 7.18 -5.76
C ILE A 57 -8.24 6.59 -4.82
N ARG A 58 -8.11 6.86 -3.52
CA ARG A 58 -9.14 6.54 -2.55
C ARG A 58 -10.40 7.36 -2.85
N ILE A 59 -11.43 6.67 -3.31
CA ILE A 59 -12.70 7.32 -3.69
C ILE A 59 -13.57 7.58 -2.47
N MET A 60 -13.60 6.65 -1.54
CA MET A 60 -14.35 6.73 -0.28
C MET A 60 -13.91 5.64 0.68
N ASP A 61 -14.28 5.81 1.94
CA ASP A 61 -14.34 4.72 2.90
C ASP A 61 -15.79 4.23 3.02
N VAL A 62 -15.97 2.96 3.33
CA VAL A 62 -17.27 2.39 3.70
C VAL A 62 -17.23 2.08 5.19
N ASN A 63 -18.11 2.70 5.95
CA ASN A 63 -18.20 2.53 7.39
C ASN A 63 -19.63 2.21 7.83
N ASN A 64 -19.81 1.78 9.06
CA ASN A 64 -21.13 1.61 9.66
C ASN A 64 -21.77 2.98 9.94
N GLY A 65 -23.01 3.14 9.56
CA GLY A 65 -23.90 4.23 9.97
C GLY A 65 -25.12 3.66 10.69
N ASP A 66 -26.00 4.52 11.16
CA ASP A 66 -27.18 4.13 11.95
C ASP A 66 -28.11 3.16 11.18
N ASN A 67 -28.19 3.30 9.87
CA ASN A 67 -29.05 2.48 9.00
C ASN A 67 -28.25 1.56 8.07
N GLY A 68 -27.09 1.08 8.50
CA GLY A 68 -26.21 0.18 7.73
C GLY A 68 -25.02 0.89 7.11
N ALA A 69 -24.35 0.25 6.15
CA ALA A 69 -23.13 0.75 5.57
C ALA A 69 -23.32 2.05 4.77
N VAL A 70 -22.48 3.04 5.04
CA VAL A 70 -22.49 4.38 4.43
C VAL A 70 -21.12 4.74 3.85
N PRO A 71 -21.07 5.52 2.75
CA PRO A 71 -19.82 6.13 2.30
C PRO A 71 -19.44 7.27 3.22
N VAL A 72 -18.17 7.28 3.65
CA VAL A 72 -17.58 8.38 4.42
C VAL A 72 -16.33 8.90 3.74
N SER A 73 -15.97 10.15 4.04
CA SER A 73 -14.78 10.81 3.47
C SER A 73 -14.65 10.67 1.95
N PRO A 74 -15.70 10.93 1.17
CA PRO A 74 -15.62 10.81 -0.29
C PRO A 74 -14.63 11.82 -0.85
N VAL A 75 -13.88 11.40 -1.88
CA VAL A 75 -12.95 12.30 -2.56
C VAL A 75 -13.70 13.43 -3.28
N ILE A 76 -13.13 14.63 -3.19
CA ILE A 76 -13.56 15.80 -3.98
C ILE A 76 -12.47 16.06 -5.02
N PHE A 77 -12.84 16.16 -6.29
CA PHE A 77 -11.88 16.48 -7.35
C PHE A 77 -11.91 17.99 -7.62
N ASN A 78 -10.81 18.68 -7.28
CA ASN A 78 -10.55 20.09 -7.61
C ASN A 78 -9.73 20.23 -8.91
N GLY A 79 -9.79 19.23 -9.77
CA GLY A 79 -9.09 19.21 -11.05
C GLY A 79 -9.27 17.86 -11.74
N THR A 80 -8.83 17.77 -12.97
CA THR A 80 -8.88 16.53 -13.77
C THR A 80 -7.52 15.82 -13.76
N LEU A 81 -7.55 14.51 -13.91
CA LEU A 81 -6.31 13.76 -14.13
C LEU A 81 -5.81 13.98 -15.57
N PRO A 82 -4.48 14.05 -15.77
CA PRO A 82 -3.89 14.05 -17.12
C PRO A 82 -4.36 12.85 -17.94
N ASP A 83 -4.61 13.02 -19.22
CA ASP A 83 -5.17 11.94 -20.09
C ASP A 83 -4.27 10.70 -20.17
N SER A 84 -2.96 10.87 -20.03
CA SER A 84 -1.99 9.78 -19.99
C SER A 84 -2.06 8.91 -18.72
N VAL A 85 -2.81 9.33 -17.69
CA VAL A 85 -2.86 8.67 -16.38
C VAL A 85 -4.11 7.80 -16.26
N GLU A 86 -3.92 6.51 -16.02
CA GLU A 86 -5.01 5.58 -15.68
C GLU A 86 -5.45 5.80 -14.23
N LEU A 87 -6.71 6.12 -14.02
CA LEU A 87 -7.33 6.14 -12.69
C LEU A 87 -7.66 4.72 -12.26
N VAL A 88 -7.15 4.32 -11.09
CA VAL A 88 -7.61 3.12 -10.37
C VAL A 88 -8.36 3.59 -9.13
N PRO A 89 -9.70 3.54 -9.12
CA PRO A 89 -10.47 3.86 -7.93
C PRO A 89 -10.22 2.82 -6.83
N VAL A 90 -10.04 3.31 -5.60
CA VAL A 90 -9.84 2.48 -4.40
C VAL A 90 -10.99 2.75 -3.43
N VAL A 91 -11.59 1.68 -2.92
CA VAL A 91 -12.61 1.76 -1.86
C VAL A 91 -12.08 1.07 -0.62
N PHE A 92 -11.90 1.84 0.45
CA PHE A 92 -11.55 1.28 1.75
C PHE A 92 -12.82 0.83 2.48
N ILE A 93 -12.84 -0.41 2.94
CA ILE A 93 -13.97 -1.00 3.65
C ILE A 93 -13.54 -1.33 5.07
N VAL A 94 -14.10 -0.62 6.04
CA VAL A 94 -13.88 -0.93 7.45
C VAL A 94 -14.37 -2.35 7.72
N ASN A 95 -13.50 -3.19 8.24
CA ASN A 95 -13.78 -4.63 8.41
C ASN A 95 -15.08 -4.91 9.19
N ASP A 96 -15.41 -4.06 10.17
CA ASP A 96 -16.60 -4.23 10.99
C ASP A 96 -17.93 -4.09 10.22
N VAL A 97 -17.91 -3.43 9.05
CA VAL A 97 -19.07 -3.35 8.12
C VAL A 97 -19.52 -4.72 7.66
N LEU A 98 -18.60 -5.68 7.59
CA LEU A 98 -18.85 -7.01 7.07
C LEU A 98 -19.32 -8.01 8.14
N LYS A 99 -19.27 -7.60 9.43
CA LYS A 99 -19.72 -8.45 10.54
C LYS A 99 -21.25 -8.59 10.53
N HIS A 100 -21.71 -9.81 10.78
CA HIS A 100 -23.14 -10.11 10.98
C HIS A 100 -24.07 -9.70 9.81
N GLN A 101 -23.53 -9.54 8.58
CA GLN A 101 -24.31 -9.21 7.40
C GLN A 101 -24.87 -10.46 6.73
N THR A 102 -26.11 -10.39 6.28
CA THR A 102 -26.69 -11.41 5.39
C THR A 102 -26.16 -11.25 3.96
N HIS A 103 -26.21 -12.31 3.18
CA HIS A 103 -25.83 -12.26 1.74
C HIS A 103 -26.65 -11.22 0.95
N GLN A 104 -27.92 -11.00 1.30
CA GLN A 104 -28.75 -9.97 0.65
C GLN A 104 -28.22 -8.57 0.95
N GLN A 105 -27.82 -8.29 2.20
CA GLN A 105 -27.23 -7.01 2.59
C GLN A 105 -25.88 -6.79 1.89
N ILE A 106 -25.03 -7.82 1.84
CA ILE A 106 -23.73 -7.75 1.14
C ILE A 106 -23.93 -7.50 -0.37
N LYS A 107 -24.88 -8.18 -1.01
CA LYS A 107 -25.23 -7.95 -2.43
C LYS A 107 -25.71 -6.51 -2.67
N GLY A 108 -26.54 -6.00 -1.76
CA GLY A 108 -27.00 -4.61 -1.80
C GLY A 108 -25.84 -3.62 -1.65
N LEU A 109 -24.90 -3.90 -0.72
CA LEU A 109 -23.68 -3.11 -0.52
C LEU A 109 -22.81 -3.10 -1.77
N ALA A 110 -22.60 -4.24 -2.42
CA ALA A 110 -21.84 -4.33 -3.66
C ALA A 110 -22.41 -3.40 -4.75
N GLY A 111 -23.74 -3.42 -4.94
CA GLY A 111 -24.40 -2.52 -5.89
C GLY A 111 -24.20 -1.05 -5.56
N LYS A 112 -24.36 -0.67 -4.28
CA LYS A 112 -24.13 0.71 -3.80
C LYS A 112 -22.70 1.17 -4.04
N ILE A 113 -21.70 0.33 -3.73
CA ILE A 113 -20.27 0.64 -3.95
C ILE A 113 -20.02 0.94 -5.43
N VAL A 114 -20.45 0.04 -6.34
CA VAL A 114 -20.21 0.21 -7.78
C VAL A 114 -20.93 1.46 -8.32
N TYR A 115 -22.18 1.68 -7.93
CA TYR A 115 -22.94 2.87 -8.31
C TYR A 115 -22.23 4.15 -7.87
N TYR A 116 -21.81 4.20 -6.61
CA TYR A 116 -21.15 5.38 -6.04
C TYR A 116 -19.78 5.67 -6.70
N VAL A 117 -18.95 4.65 -6.90
CA VAL A 117 -17.66 4.79 -7.59
C VAL A 117 -17.86 5.33 -9.00
N ASN A 118 -18.77 4.74 -9.79
CA ASN A 118 -19.05 5.18 -11.16
C ASN A 118 -19.53 6.65 -11.25
N GLY A 119 -20.29 7.10 -10.27
CA GLY A 119 -20.68 8.51 -10.17
C GLY A 119 -19.53 9.43 -9.75
N ARG A 120 -18.75 8.99 -8.77
CA ARG A 120 -17.73 9.83 -8.13
C ARG A 120 -16.48 10.04 -8.97
N ILE A 121 -16.15 9.17 -9.92
CA ILE A 121 -14.99 9.36 -10.81
C ILE A 121 -15.21 10.42 -11.90
N ARG A 122 -16.45 10.76 -12.25
CA ARG A 122 -16.75 11.68 -13.37
C ARG A 122 -16.06 13.05 -13.25
N PRO A 123 -16.03 13.71 -12.07
CA PRO A 123 -15.34 14.98 -11.90
C PRO A 123 -13.83 14.92 -12.13
N SER A 124 -13.21 13.71 -12.09
CA SER A 124 -11.78 13.54 -12.42
C SER A 124 -11.47 13.66 -13.92
N GLY A 125 -12.46 13.89 -14.77
CA GLY A 125 -12.34 13.85 -16.24
C GLY A 125 -12.40 12.44 -16.82
N ARG A 126 -12.76 11.41 -16.03
CA ARG A 126 -12.84 10.02 -16.48
C ARG A 126 -14.29 9.53 -16.55
N ALA A 127 -14.67 9.00 -17.71
CA ALA A 127 -15.95 8.32 -17.90
C ALA A 127 -15.92 6.87 -17.41
N SER A 128 -14.73 6.26 -17.32
CA SER A 128 -14.56 4.84 -16.95
C SER A 128 -13.15 4.60 -16.36
N TYR A 129 -12.94 3.39 -15.86
CA TYR A 129 -11.67 2.88 -15.34
C TYR A 129 -11.51 1.42 -15.77
N LYS A 130 -10.25 0.92 -15.76
CA LYS A 130 -9.94 -0.46 -16.15
C LYS A 130 -9.84 -1.41 -14.95
N GLU A 131 -9.63 -0.86 -13.75
CA GLU A 131 -9.43 -1.62 -12.53
C GLU A 131 -10.13 -0.93 -11.37
N LEU A 132 -10.80 -1.71 -10.49
CA LEU A 132 -11.32 -1.27 -9.19
C LEU A 132 -10.58 -2.03 -8.10
N GLN A 133 -10.02 -1.32 -7.13
CA GLN A 133 -9.36 -1.93 -5.98
C GLN A 133 -10.24 -1.83 -4.73
N LEU A 134 -10.38 -2.95 -4.03
CA LEU A 134 -11.05 -3.03 -2.72
C LEU A 134 -9.97 -3.20 -1.64
N ASP A 135 -9.95 -2.27 -0.70
CA ASP A 135 -9.06 -2.30 0.45
C ASP A 135 -9.84 -2.68 1.71
N CYS A 136 -9.53 -3.82 2.29
CA CYS A 136 -10.17 -4.28 3.52
C CYS A 136 -9.21 -5.15 4.33
N ASP A 137 -9.09 -4.85 5.61
CA ASP A 137 -8.34 -5.67 6.57
C ASP A 137 -9.21 -6.83 7.08
N TRP A 138 -9.67 -7.72 6.19
CA TRP A 138 -10.54 -8.83 6.59
C TRP A 138 -9.85 -9.80 7.54
N THR A 139 -10.64 -10.35 8.43
CA THR A 139 -10.24 -11.38 9.38
C THR A 139 -10.89 -12.72 9.04
N GLN A 140 -10.51 -13.78 9.74
CA GLN A 140 -11.15 -15.07 9.57
C GLN A 140 -12.68 -15.02 9.74
N THR A 141 -13.18 -14.16 10.63
CA THR A 141 -14.61 -14.01 10.92
C THR A 141 -15.40 -13.22 9.88
N THR A 142 -14.73 -12.39 9.08
CA THR A 142 -15.36 -11.56 8.04
C THR A 142 -14.98 -12.01 6.62
N ARG A 143 -14.09 -12.96 6.49
CA ARG A 143 -13.57 -13.47 5.21
C ARG A 143 -14.67 -13.87 4.23
N ASP A 144 -15.61 -14.67 4.68
CA ASP A 144 -16.63 -15.25 3.80
C ASP A 144 -17.58 -14.14 3.29
N ASN A 145 -17.94 -13.17 4.12
CA ASN A 145 -18.72 -12.01 3.72
C ASN A 145 -17.93 -11.09 2.79
N TYR A 146 -16.62 -10.88 3.05
CA TYR A 146 -15.77 -10.11 2.14
C TYR A 146 -15.64 -10.77 0.78
N PHE A 147 -15.39 -12.07 0.74
CA PHE A 147 -15.27 -12.82 -0.53
C PHE A 147 -16.58 -12.86 -1.30
N TYR A 148 -17.70 -12.96 -0.60
CA TYR A 148 -19.01 -12.84 -1.24
C TYR A 148 -19.22 -11.43 -1.82
N LEU A 149 -18.83 -10.38 -1.10
CA LEU A 149 -18.85 -9.00 -1.60
C LEU A 149 -18.02 -8.85 -2.88
N LEU A 150 -16.78 -9.37 -2.88
CA LEU A 150 -15.90 -9.32 -4.06
C LEU A 150 -16.52 -10.04 -5.26
N ASN A 151 -17.15 -11.20 -5.06
CA ASN A 151 -17.86 -11.93 -6.12
C ASN A 151 -19.06 -11.12 -6.65
N CYS A 152 -19.85 -10.51 -5.77
CA CYS A 152 -20.97 -9.65 -6.20
C CYS A 152 -20.50 -8.44 -7.00
N ILE A 153 -19.38 -7.82 -6.61
CA ILE A 153 -18.76 -6.72 -7.35
C ILE A 153 -18.27 -7.20 -8.72
N LYS A 154 -17.51 -8.32 -8.75
CA LYS A 154 -16.94 -8.89 -9.98
C LYS A 154 -18.00 -9.26 -11.02
N THR A 155 -19.17 -9.72 -10.58
CA THR A 155 -20.28 -10.10 -11.44
C THR A 155 -21.23 -8.95 -11.79
N ASN A 156 -20.99 -7.74 -11.29
CA ASN A 156 -21.80 -6.57 -11.63
C ASN A 156 -21.61 -6.19 -13.11
N ILE A 157 -22.73 -6.03 -13.83
CA ILE A 157 -22.71 -5.74 -15.26
C ILE A 157 -21.93 -4.47 -15.63
N SER A 158 -21.93 -3.45 -14.76
CA SER A 158 -21.18 -2.21 -14.97
C SER A 158 -19.66 -2.41 -14.91
N LEU A 159 -19.20 -3.55 -14.40
CA LEU A 159 -17.79 -3.91 -14.28
C LEU A 159 -17.36 -4.99 -15.27
N LYS A 160 -18.21 -5.33 -16.23
CA LYS A 160 -17.85 -6.26 -17.31
C LYS A 160 -16.54 -5.79 -17.97
N ASN A 161 -15.59 -6.71 -18.13
CA ASN A 161 -14.24 -6.45 -18.69
C ASN A 161 -13.34 -5.54 -17.84
N LYS A 162 -13.68 -5.26 -16.58
CA LYS A 162 -12.81 -4.56 -15.64
C LYS A 162 -12.12 -5.56 -14.72
N ARG A 163 -10.91 -5.22 -14.30
CA ARG A 163 -10.18 -6.00 -13.29
C ARG A 163 -10.64 -5.59 -11.89
N ILE A 164 -10.74 -6.56 -11.01
CA ILE A 164 -10.91 -6.33 -9.58
C ILE A 164 -9.62 -6.73 -8.90
N SER A 165 -9.10 -5.85 -8.06
CA SER A 165 -7.95 -6.14 -7.19
C SER A 165 -8.32 -5.92 -5.73
N ALA A 166 -7.56 -6.54 -4.84
CA ALA A 166 -7.71 -6.36 -3.39
C ALA A 166 -6.35 -6.09 -2.76
N THR A 167 -6.33 -5.36 -1.66
CA THR A 167 -5.14 -5.26 -0.80
C THR A 167 -4.94 -6.56 -0.05
N LEU A 168 -3.70 -6.85 0.30
CA LEU A 168 -3.30 -8.03 1.05
C LEU A 168 -2.33 -7.62 2.16
N ARG A 169 -2.66 -7.94 3.39
CA ARG A 169 -1.77 -7.75 4.54
C ARG A 169 -0.73 -8.87 4.64
N LEU A 170 0.42 -8.58 5.20
CA LEU A 170 1.49 -9.58 5.41
C LEU A 170 1.02 -10.81 6.21
N HIS A 171 0.21 -10.61 7.25
CA HIS A 171 -0.32 -11.73 8.02
C HIS A 171 -1.32 -12.59 7.22
N GLN A 172 -2.07 -11.98 6.28
CA GLN A 172 -2.97 -12.71 5.38
C GLN A 172 -2.16 -13.50 4.35
N LEU A 173 -1.05 -12.93 3.84
CA LEU A 173 -0.10 -13.62 2.97
C LEU A 173 0.48 -14.87 3.65
N LYS A 174 0.91 -14.77 4.90
CA LYS A 174 1.49 -15.89 5.66
C LYS A 174 0.46 -16.95 6.02
N ASN A 175 -0.72 -16.53 6.41
CA ASN A 175 -1.76 -17.41 6.94
C ASN A 175 -2.84 -17.74 5.90
N GLN A 176 -2.45 -18.07 4.66
CA GLN A 176 -3.38 -18.30 3.54
C GLN A 176 -4.51 -19.29 3.86
N LYS A 177 -4.24 -20.33 4.68
CA LYS A 177 -5.26 -21.33 5.06
C LYS A 177 -6.44 -20.68 5.83
N SER A 178 -6.16 -19.79 6.77
CA SER A 178 -7.19 -19.12 7.58
C SER A 178 -7.71 -17.84 6.92
N SER A 179 -6.85 -17.07 6.30
CA SER A 179 -7.23 -15.81 5.61
C SER A 179 -7.96 -16.06 4.30
N GLY A 180 -7.72 -17.20 3.65
CA GLY A 180 -8.23 -17.52 2.32
C GLY A 180 -7.52 -16.73 1.21
N ILE A 181 -7.91 -17.04 -0.03
CA ILE A 181 -7.45 -16.34 -1.24
C ILE A 181 -8.63 -15.55 -1.80
N PRO A 182 -8.56 -14.21 -1.89
CA PRO A 182 -9.68 -13.40 -2.35
C PRO A 182 -10.00 -13.68 -3.83
N PRO A 183 -11.27 -13.75 -4.23
CA PRO A 183 -11.69 -14.11 -5.58
C PRO A 183 -11.56 -12.92 -6.56
N VAL A 184 -10.35 -12.38 -6.70
CA VAL A 184 -10.00 -11.21 -7.52
C VAL A 184 -9.02 -11.56 -8.64
N ASN A 185 -8.69 -10.61 -9.51
CA ASN A 185 -7.75 -10.83 -10.61
C ASN A 185 -6.29 -10.74 -10.17
N LYS A 186 -6.01 -9.93 -9.15
CA LYS A 186 -4.68 -9.75 -8.53
C LYS A 186 -4.82 -9.14 -7.14
N VAL A 187 -3.76 -9.20 -6.36
CA VAL A 187 -3.67 -8.50 -5.08
C VAL A 187 -2.52 -7.50 -5.06
N MET A 188 -2.60 -6.54 -4.16
CA MET A 188 -1.50 -5.63 -3.82
C MET A 188 -1.06 -5.92 -2.39
N LEU A 189 0.17 -6.42 -2.24
CA LEU A 189 0.76 -6.71 -0.93
C LEU A 189 1.20 -5.41 -0.26
N MET A 190 0.62 -5.12 0.89
CA MET A 190 0.98 -3.97 1.72
C MET A 190 2.23 -4.31 2.54
N CYS A 191 3.41 -3.87 2.08
CA CYS A 191 4.68 -4.07 2.79
C CYS A 191 4.92 -2.95 3.81
N TYR A 192 3.92 -2.63 4.61
CA TYR A 192 3.95 -1.60 5.65
C TYR A 192 2.90 -1.87 6.74
N ASN A 193 2.92 -1.06 7.82
CA ASN A 193 2.07 -1.25 9.00
C ASN A 193 2.21 -2.66 9.59
N MET A 194 3.46 -3.10 9.81
CA MET A 194 3.76 -4.47 10.18
C MET A 194 4.07 -4.66 11.67
N GLY A 195 4.45 -3.65 12.36
CA GLY A 195 4.80 -3.74 13.77
C GLY A 195 3.62 -3.51 14.71
N ASN A 196 3.83 -3.76 16.01
CA ASN A 196 2.87 -3.36 17.03
C ASN A 196 3.06 -1.88 17.36
N LEU A 197 2.27 -1.03 16.71
CA LEU A 197 2.25 0.42 16.90
C LEU A 197 2.14 0.83 18.38
N ARG A 198 1.40 0.03 19.18
CA ARG A 198 1.12 0.31 20.60
C ARG A 198 2.25 -0.12 21.53
N LYS A 199 3.21 -0.91 21.06
CA LYS A 199 4.35 -1.32 21.86
C LYS A 199 5.29 -0.13 22.04
N TYR A 200 5.63 0.17 23.28
CA TYR A 200 6.62 1.19 23.64
C TYR A 200 8.04 0.71 23.25
N GLY A 201 8.91 1.64 22.84
CA GLY A 201 10.31 1.40 22.47
C GLY A 201 10.68 2.01 21.11
N ASN A 202 11.85 1.67 20.58
CA ASN A 202 12.46 2.26 19.39
C ASN A 202 12.14 1.54 18.07
N GLN A 203 11.19 0.60 18.06
CA GLN A 203 10.81 -0.11 16.84
C GLN A 203 10.19 0.84 15.79
N ASN A 204 10.25 0.44 14.52
CA ASN A 204 9.57 1.13 13.43
C ASN A 204 8.38 0.30 12.92
N SER A 205 7.17 0.73 13.25
CA SER A 205 5.96 0.01 12.85
C SER A 205 5.55 0.29 11.40
N VAL A 206 6.17 1.27 10.73
CA VAL A 206 5.97 1.51 9.29
C VAL A 206 6.51 0.33 8.51
N LEU A 207 7.77 0.00 8.68
CA LEU A 207 8.42 -1.19 8.13
C LEU A 207 9.65 -1.55 8.96
N GLU A 208 9.76 -2.82 9.31
CA GLU A 208 10.93 -3.41 9.93
C GLU A 208 11.37 -4.62 9.12
N GLN A 209 12.64 -4.64 8.68
CA GLN A 209 13.16 -5.67 7.77
C GLN A 209 12.98 -7.08 8.33
N SER A 210 13.29 -7.28 9.61
CA SER A 210 13.15 -8.57 10.27
C SER A 210 11.72 -9.08 10.34
N GLU A 211 10.75 -8.17 10.48
CA GLU A 211 9.33 -8.52 10.42
C GLU A 211 8.89 -8.85 8.99
N LEU A 212 9.31 -8.05 8.00
CA LEU A 212 9.04 -8.32 6.59
C LEU A 212 9.48 -9.73 6.19
N GLU A 213 10.68 -10.12 6.60
CA GLU A 213 11.27 -11.43 6.28
C GLU A 213 10.50 -12.61 6.86
N LYS A 214 9.86 -12.45 8.03
CA LYS A 214 9.03 -13.48 8.65
C LYS A 214 7.74 -13.80 7.86
N TYR A 215 7.28 -12.85 7.06
CA TYR A 215 5.99 -12.96 6.37
C TYR A 215 6.12 -13.24 4.87
N VAL A 216 7.11 -12.65 4.21
CA VAL A 216 7.25 -12.69 2.75
C VAL A 216 7.80 -14.02 2.27
N GLY A 217 9.05 -14.16 2.01
CA GLY A 217 9.72 -15.41 1.63
C GLY A 217 8.90 -16.30 0.68
N LYS A 218 8.88 -17.60 0.98
CA LYS A 218 8.11 -18.60 0.22
C LYS A 218 6.59 -18.36 0.21
N ASN A 219 6.05 -17.59 1.16
CA ASN A 219 4.63 -17.29 1.16
C ASN A 219 4.26 -16.42 -0.04
N LEU A 220 5.15 -15.51 -0.47
CA LEU A 220 4.94 -14.66 -1.63
C LEU A 220 5.17 -15.43 -2.94
N SER A 221 6.25 -16.20 -3.06
CA SER A 221 6.52 -16.97 -4.28
C SER A 221 5.47 -18.04 -4.60
N ASN A 222 4.79 -18.55 -3.57
CA ASN A 222 3.74 -19.56 -3.70
C ASN A 222 2.32 -18.94 -3.73
N TYR A 223 2.19 -17.62 -3.76
CA TYR A 223 0.86 -17.00 -3.79
C TYR A 223 0.19 -17.24 -5.15
N PRO A 224 -1.06 -17.74 -5.20
CA PRO A 224 -1.63 -18.34 -6.41
C PRO A 224 -2.22 -17.31 -7.40
N MET A 225 -1.80 -16.04 -7.35
CA MET A 225 -2.21 -15.01 -8.30
C MET A 225 -1.15 -13.91 -8.42
N PRO A 226 -1.24 -13.02 -9.43
CA PRO A 226 -0.35 -11.87 -9.57
C PRO A 226 -0.38 -10.96 -8.35
N VAL A 227 0.79 -10.51 -7.91
CA VAL A 227 0.96 -9.63 -6.75
C VAL A 227 1.64 -8.34 -7.16
N ASP A 228 0.98 -7.20 -6.94
CA ASP A 228 1.60 -5.87 -6.94
C ASP A 228 2.19 -5.59 -5.55
N VAL A 229 3.14 -4.66 -5.45
CA VAL A 229 3.84 -4.36 -4.20
C VAL A 229 3.58 -2.93 -3.76
N GLY A 230 3.01 -2.76 -2.57
CA GLY A 230 2.86 -1.47 -1.91
C GLY A 230 4.04 -1.20 -0.97
N LEU A 231 4.75 -0.10 -1.19
CA LEU A 231 5.90 0.32 -0.39
C LEU A 231 5.60 1.64 0.34
N PRO A 232 5.99 1.76 1.62
CA PRO A 232 5.74 2.97 2.40
C PRO A 232 6.80 4.02 2.13
N ILE A 233 6.36 5.25 1.92
CA ILE A 233 7.21 6.44 1.92
C ILE A 233 6.74 7.46 2.96
N PHE A 234 5.70 7.15 3.72
CA PHE A 234 5.16 8.00 4.77
C PHE A 234 5.93 7.89 6.08
N SER A 235 5.68 8.88 6.93
CA SER A 235 6.18 8.93 8.30
C SER A 235 5.03 9.26 9.25
N TRP A 236 5.21 8.95 10.52
CA TRP A 236 4.29 9.36 11.58
C TRP A 236 4.98 9.51 12.94
N ALA A 237 4.34 10.27 13.81
CA ALA A 237 4.73 10.45 15.20
C ALA A 237 3.80 9.64 16.10
N VAL A 238 4.30 8.58 16.72
CA VAL A 238 3.56 7.75 17.66
C VAL A 238 3.75 8.30 19.08
N VAL A 239 2.65 8.65 19.72
CA VAL A 239 2.65 9.30 21.03
C VAL A 239 2.40 8.28 22.14
N PHE A 240 3.21 8.35 23.17
CA PHE A 240 3.08 7.58 24.40
C PHE A 240 2.95 8.51 25.60
N ARG A 241 2.02 8.20 26.47
CA ARG A 241 1.86 8.86 27.77
C ARG A 241 2.09 7.84 28.87
N GLN A 242 3.05 8.10 29.76
CA GLN A 242 3.46 7.12 30.77
C GLN A 242 3.76 5.73 30.16
N LYS A 243 4.46 5.72 29.00
CA LYS A 243 4.78 4.52 28.20
C LYS A 243 3.56 3.76 27.64
N GLN A 244 2.37 4.30 27.79
CA GLN A 244 1.14 3.76 27.20
C GLN A 244 0.84 4.48 25.87
N TYR A 245 0.41 3.73 24.86
CA TYR A 245 0.02 4.30 23.57
C TYR A 245 -1.13 5.32 23.73
N ALA A 246 -0.89 6.54 23.31
CA ALA A 246 -1.85 7.65 23.38
C ALA A 246 -2.42 8.03 21.99
N GLY A 247 -1.77 7.62 20.90
CA GLY A 247 -2.25 7.90 19.55
C GLY A 247 -1.14 8.18 18.54
N ILE A 248 -1.54 8.67 17.36
CA ILE A 248 -0.65 9.17 16.31
C ILE A 248 -0.89 10.67 16.17
N SER A 249 0.18 11.46 16.26
CA SER A 249 0.11 12.88 15.88
C SER A 249 0.35 13.03 14.37
N LYS A 250 -0.64 13.61 13.69
CA LYS A 250 -0.55 13.97 12.26
C LYS A 250 -0.03 15.40 12.05
N ARG A 251 0.31 16.10 13.13
CA ARG A 251 0.71 17.51 13.12
C ARG A 251 2.19 17.70 13.39
N LEU A 252 2.87 16.67 13.86
CA LEU A 252 4.31 16.67 14.06
C LEU A 252 5.00 16.25 12.76
N HIS A 253 6.09 16.96 12.45
CA HIS A 253 6.97 16.71 11.32
C HIS A 253 8.39 16.47 11.84
N GLN A 254 9.26 15.95 10.99
CA GLN A 254 10.65 15.61 11.39
C GLN A 254 11.41 16.84 11.91
N GLU A 255 11.18 17.98 11.32
CA GLU A 255 11.83 19.27 11.65
C GLU A 255 11.52 19.71 13.07
N ASP A 256 10.33 19.37 13.61
CA ASP A 256 9.95 19.74 14.99
C ASP A 256 10.90 19.17 16.03
N PHE A 257 11.48 17.99 15.78
CA PHE A 257 12.38 17.32 16.71
C PHE A 257 13.76 17.95 16.80
N SER A 258 14.10 18.91 15.96
CA SER A 258 15.30 19.73 16.02
C SER A 258 15.25 20.79 17.13
N ASP A 259 14.06 21.15 17.59
CA ASP A 259 13.90 22.06 18.74
C ASP A 259 14.13 21.34 20.06
N HIS A 260 15.38 21.36 20.52
CA HIS A 260 15.80 20.72 21.77
C HIS A 260 15.20 21.36 23.04
N GLN A 261 14.59 22.56 22.95
CA GLN A 261 13.84 23.15 24.06
C GLN A 261 12.46 22.52 24.23
N ILE A 262 11.93 21.91 23.16
CA ILE A 262 10.64 21.24 23.12
C ILE A 262 10.82 19.73 23.19
N PHE A 263 11.76 19.17 22.43
CA PHE A 263 11.97 17.72 22.34
C PHE A 263 13.37 17.32 22.81
N LYS A 264 13.45 16.51 23.85
CA LYS A 264 14.69 15.88 24.32
C LYS A 264 14.82 14.49 23.70
N ALA A 265 15.89 14.24 22.96
CA ALA A 265 16.16 12.92 22.42
C ALA A 265 16.48 11.91 23.54
N ASN A 266 15.87 10.73 23.47
CA ASN A 266 16.12 9.61 24.40
C ASN A 266 16.93 8.47 23.76
N GLY A 267 17.50 8.73 22.58
CA GLY A 267 18.20 7.74 21.76
C GLY A 267 17.29 7.07 20.74
N GLY A 268 17.86 6.69 19.59
CA GLY A 268 17.12 6.18 18.45
C GLY A 268 16.14 7.20 17.89
N ASN A 269 14.89 6.80 17.77
CA ASN A 269 13.80 7.61 17.22
C ASN A 269 12.79 8.08 18.28
N LEU A 270 13.17 8.03 19.57
CA LEU A 270 12.29 8.37 20.70
C LEU A 270 12.70 9.71 21.32
N TYR A 271 11.72 10.56 21.57
CA TYR A 271 11.88 11.92 22.12
C TYR A 271 10.92 12.14 23.29
N THR A 272 11.36 12.88 24.33
CA THR A 272 10.50 13.33 25.43
C THR A 272 10.14 14.79 25.27
N LEU A 273 8.87 15.11 25.40
CA LEU A 273 8.35 16.46 25.33
C LEU A 273 8.68 17.24 26.62
N GLN A 274 9.40 18.37 26.49
CA GLN A 274 9.85 19.20 27.62
C GLN A 274 8.82 20.29 28.01
N LYS A 275 7.89 20.63 27.11
CA LYS A 275 6.85 21.66 27.30
C LYS A 275 5.49 21.10 26.87
N HIS A 276 4.41 21.70 27.36
CA HIS A 276 3.07 21.41 26.84
C HIS A 276 2.91 21.98 25.43
N LEU A 277 2.30 21.21 24.54
CA LEU A 277 1.88 21.64 23.20
C LEU A 277 0.36 21.42 23.05
N PRO A 278 -0.48 22.30 23.65
CA PRO A 278 -1.93 22.09 23.69
C PRO A 278 -2.57 22.00 22.29
N ARG A 279 -2.04 22.76 21.31
CA ARG A 279 -2.51 22.71 19.90
C ARG A 279 -2.37 21.32 19.26
N TYR A 280 -1.46 20.50 19.77
CA TYR A 280 -1.21 19.13 19.32
C TYR A 280 -1.84 18.07 20.25
N GLY A 281 -2.44 18.49 21.37
CA GLY A 281 -2.93 17.58 22.40
C GLY A 281 -1.83 16.87 23.20
N LEU A 282 -0.60 17.42 23.14
CA LEU A 282 0.59 16.82 23.76
C LEU A 282 0.91 17.52 25.09
N LEU A 283 1.29 16.72 26.08
CA LEU A 283 1.63 17.18 27.42
C LEU A 283 3.14 17.03 27.69
N ARG A 284 3.69 17.90 28.56
CA ARG A 284 5.05 17.71 29.07
C ARG A 284 5.20 16.29 29.65
N GLY A 285 6.26 15.60 29.29
CA GLY A 285 6.54 14.22 29.68
C GLY A 285 5.94 13.18 28.74
N ASP A 286 5.11 13.57 27.76
CA ASP A 286 4.75 12.64 26.70
C ASP A 286 6.01 12.25 25.91
N GLU A 287 6.07 11.01 25.48
CA GLU A 287 7.15 10.52 24.63
C GLU A 287 6.63 10.31 23.21
N VAL A 288 7.41 10.74 22.25
CA VAL A 288 7.05 10.67 20.82
C VAL A 288 8.09 9.83 20.10
N ARG A 289 7.65 8.78 19.44
CA ARG A 289 8.47 7.98 18.54
C ARG A 289 8.23 8.43 17.11
N TRP A 290 9.27 8.97 16.47
CA TRP A 290 9.23 9.31 15.06
C TRP A 290 9.57 8.09 14.23
N GLU A 291 8.65 7.69 13.36
CA GLU A 291 8.85 6.53 12.49
C GLU A 291 8.84 6.96 11.02
N GLN A 292 9.95 6.69 10.37
CA GLN A 292 10.20 6.97 8.96
C GLN A 292 11.23 5.95 8.45
N LEU A 293 11.21 5.67 7.15
CA LEU A 293 12.25 4.88 6.50
C LEU A 293 13.28 5.79 5.84
N SER A 294 14.55 5.42 5.93
CA SER A 294 15.55 5.96 5.03
C SER A 294 15.42 5.32 3.64
N ALA A 295 15.95 5.98 2.61
CA ALA A 295 16.02 5.43 1.26
C ALA A 295 16.75 4.07 1.23
N GLY A 296 17.79 3.89 2.05
CA GLY A 296 18.51 2.62 2.18
C GLY A 296 17.66 1.49 2.76
N GLN A 297 16.82 1.78 3.77
CA GLN A 297 15.90 0.79 4.33
C GLN A 297 14.81 0.40 3.33
N LEU A 298 14.26 1.38 2.59
CA LEU A 298 13.27 1.14 1.55
C LEU A 298 13.84 0.25 0.43
N LEU A 299 15.06 0.57 -0.03
CA LEU A 299 15.79 -0.22 -1.03
C LEU A 299 16.09 -1.64 -0.54
N SER A 300 16.48 -1.80 0.74
CA SER A 300 16.73 -3.10 1.35
C SER A 300 15.49 -3.98 1.35
N ALA A 301 14.34 -3.41 1.73
CA ALA A 301 13.06 -4.11 1.70
C ALA A 301 12.68 -4.54 0.26
N ALA A 302 12.83 -3.63 -0.71
CA ALA A 302 12.58 -3.92 -2.12
C ALA A 302 13.47 -5.05 -2.65
N ASN A 303 14.78 -5.01 -2.35
CA ASN A 303 15.74 -6.07 -2.70
C ASN A 303 15.39 -7.44 -2.11
N TYR A 304 14.79 -7.45 -0.94
CA TYR A 304 14.31 -8.70 -0.35
C TYR A 304 13.04 -9.21 -1.05
N ILE A 305 12.04 -8.35 -1.21
CA ILE A 305 10.73 -8.71 -1.78
C ILE A 305 10.88 -9.22 -3.22
N GLN A 306 11.69 -8.55 -4.05
CA GLN A 306 11.83 -8.87 -5.48
C GLN A 306 12.26 -10.32 -5.74
N LYS A 307 13.01 -10.93 -4.79
CA LYS A 307 13.47 -12.33 -4.89
C LYS A 307 12.32 -13.34 -4.92
N TYR A 308 11.14 -12.95 -4.44
CA TYR A 308 9.98 -13.82 -4.26
C TYR A 308 8.78 -13.44 -5.13
N ILE A 309 8.91 -12.40 -5.96
CA ILE A 309 7.87 -12.04 -6.95
C ILE A 309 7.95 -12.99 -8.12
N SER A 310 6.85 -13.69 -8.40
CA SER A 310 6.72 -14.62 -9.53
C SER A 310 6.03 -14.02 -10.76
N SER A 311 5.39 -12.85 -10.63
CA SER A 311 4.64 -12.21 -11.71
C SER A 311 5.55 -11.62 -12.79
N ASP A 312 5.22 -11.82 -14.08
CA ASP A 312 5.91 -11.21 -15.22
C ASP A 312 5.66 -9.68 -15.31
N THR A 313 4.60 -9.21 -14.71
CA THR A 313 4.28 -7.77 -14.60
C THR A 313 3.97 -7.44 -13.15
N VAL A 314 4.60 -6.39 -12.62
CA VAL A 314 4.37 -5.91 -11.26
C VAL A 314 4.24 -4.39 -11.24
N ASN A 315 3.29 -3.86 -10.46
CA ASN A 315 3.26 -2.44 -10.13
C ASN A 315 3.87 -2.25 -8.75
N ILE A 316 4.81 -1.33 -8.66
CA ILE A 316 5.35 -0.82 -7.40
C ILE A 316 4.56 0.43 -7.07
N ILE A 317 3.83 0.38 -5.96
CA ILE A 317 2.87 1.42 -5.59
C ILE A 317 3.34 2.08 -4.31
N TYR A 318 3.81 3.32 -4.40
CA TYR A 318 4.26 4.07 -3.23
C TYR A 318 3.07 4.65 -2.45
N PHE A 319 3.03 4.43 -1.15
CA PHE A 319 2.02 5.00 -0.26
C PHE A 319 2.62 6.18 0.50
N HIS A 320 2.24 7.45 0.22
CA HIS A 320 1.32 7.91 -0.81
C HIS A 320 1.85 9.21 -1.45
N LEU A 321 1.25 9.65 -2.55
CA LEU A 321 1.61 10.90 -3.25
C LEU A 321 1.20 12.10 -2.40
N ASP A 322 2.15 12.66 -1.66
CA ASP A 322 1.97 13.79 -0.77
C ASP A 322 3.29 14.53 -0.58
N GLU A 323 3.29 15.85 -0.81
CA GLU A 323 4.51 16.65 -0.85
C GLU A 323 5.38 16.52 0.41
N PRO A 324 4.84 16.61 1.66
CA PRO A 324 5.65 16.42 2.87
C PRO A 324 6.40 15.10 2.89
N THR A 325 5.76 14.04 2.45
CA THR A 325 6.30 12.68 2.37
C THR A 325 7.39 12.57 1.30
N LEU A 326 7.13 13.11 0.11
CA LEU A 326 8.03 13.04 -1.05
C LEU A 326 9.35 13.77 -0.82
N LYS A 327 9.37 14.84 -0.03
CA LYS A 327 10.60 15.61 0.27
C LYS A 327 11.69 14.81 0.99
N HIS A 328 11.34 13.64 1.56
CA HIS A 328 12.31 12.77 2.24
C HIS A 328 13.05 11.80 1.30
N TYR A 329 12.66 11.74 0.03
CA TYR A 329 13.26 10.84 -0.96
C TYR A 329 13.59 11.62 -2.23
N THR A 330 14.73 11.31 -2.86
CA THR A 330 15.00 11.81 -4.20
C THR A 330 14.29 10.96 -5.26
N TYR A 331 14.21 11.46 -6.49
CA TYR A 331 13.67 10.67 -7.61
C TYR A 331 14.50 9.40 -7.83
N GLU A 332 15.83 9.54 -7.72
CA GLU A 332 16.79 8.46 -7.87
C GLU A 332 16.60 7.38 -6.81
N ASP A 333 16.23 7.74 -5.59
CA ASP A 333 15.96 6.78 -4.52
C ASP A 333 14.76 5.90 -4.87
N LEU A 334 13.66 6.52 -5.33
CA LEU A 334 12.46 5.78 -5.72
C LEU A 334 12.67 5.00 -7.01
N GLU A 335 13.40 5.57 -7.99
CA GLU A 335 13.73 4.85 -9.23
C GLU A 335 14.63 3.64 -8.96
N LYS A 336 15.69 3.78 -8.14
CA LYS A 336 16.53 2.66 -7.71
C LYS A 336 15.72 1.58 -7.01
N THR A 337 14.81 1.99 -6.12
CA THR A 337 13.92 1.07 -5.41
C THR A 337 13.00 0.31 -6.36
N THR A 338 12.46 0.97 -7.38
CA THR A 338 11.63 0.33 -8.41
C THR A 338 12.46 -0.57 -9.32
N ALA A 339 13.67 -0.12 -9.70
CA ALA A 339 14.52 -0.80 -10.66
C ALA A 339 14.95 -2.21 -10.22
N VAL A 340 15.04 -2.48 -8.90
CA VAL A 340 15.41 -3.82 -8.41
C VAL A 340 14.38 -4.90 -8.75
N PHE A 341 13.18 -4.51 -9.15
CA PHE A 341 12.12 -5.45 -9.56
C PHE A 341 12.13 -5.79 -11.06
N ARG A 342 12.97 -5.13 -11.86
CA ARG A 342 13.11 -5.34 -13.33
C ARG A 342 13.82 -6.63 -13.71
#